data_7edbfc55032be0daecd940ac9a4581fc
#
_entry.id   7edbfc55032be0daecd940ac9a4581fc
#
_cell.length_a   1.000
_cell.length_b   1.000
_cell.length_c   1.000
_cell.angle_alpha   90.00
_cell.angle_beta   90.00
_cell.angle_gamma   90.00
#
_symmetry.space_group_name_H-M   'P 1'
#
loop_
_entity.id
_entity.type
_entity.pdbx_description
1 polymer ?
#
loop_
_entity_poly.entity_id
_entity_poly.type
_entity_poly.pdbx_seq_one_letter_code
_entity_poly.pdbx_strand_id
1 'polypeptide(L)'
;MIPARIALFACALCLGATSLPGHSQAAPASGDSKPGDKSAPEKPALPPLPAPAHTQQQITFDGKPLKYTVTIGSIPVRDKDGKEAGEVVTTAYTVEGENRPVTFALNGGPGAASVFLNFGAIGPRHMNAGNEGDSPSDPVTLTDNQGTWLDFTDLVFIDPIGTGFSRALVPEDQQKKLFFSTQSDIEYLSRVIYDWLVLNNRLASRKYLVGESYGGFRGPRITHYLQSQLGVAMNGVVLVSPYLNPTQEANGDMSPLPWMMTLPSITAANLERQHKLTPEAMQEVINYTRGEYATTLLKGRSDEDAQKKMIQRVTEMTGLDPQFVKYSGGRLDTEAYLREVHREQGKLGSVYDSNVTSFDPFPFAPEQRASDPILASIIAPLTSAMVDFVTRTVGWKVDARYNALSYDVNRMWDRDNDLRKGSVPDLREAVAADPKLRVLILHGWNDLSCPFMGSVLTVDEMPVMGDPTRVAVHEFPGGHMFYTRDSSRVELRKDVMEMFQKH
;
A
#
# COMPACT_ATOMS: atom_id res chain seq x y z
N MET A 1 -24.76 -29.44 -9.19
CA MET A 1 -23.78 -28.40 -9.60
C MET A 1 -24.19 -27.13 -8.90
N ILE A 2 -23.56 -26.83 -7.79
CA ILE A 2 -23.76 -25.61 -7.00
C ILE A 2 -22.49 -24.77 -7.22
N PRO A 3 -22.57 -23.52 -7.66
CA PRO A 3 -21.35 -22.71 -7.86
C PRO A 3 -20.79 -22.33 -6.49
N ALA A 4 -19.55 -22.69 -6.24
CA ALA A 4 -18.78 -22.27 -5.10
C ALA A 4 -18.63 -20.73 -5.11
N ARG A 5 -19.15 -20.07 -4.10
CA ARG A 5 -18.87 -18.65 -3.82
C ARG A 5 -17.47 -18.56 -3.24
N ILE A 6 -16.55 -18.05 -4.03
CA ILE A 6 -15.18 -17.74 -3.62
C ILE A 6 -15.25 -16.38 -2.91
N ALA A 7 -15.02 -16.37 -1.60
CA ALA A 7 -14.80 -15.16 -0.83
C ALA A 7 -13.35 -14.70 -1.08
N LEU A 8 -13.17 -13.67 -1.88
CA LEU A 8 -11.89 -12.98 -2.03
C LEU A 8 -11.81 -11.87 -0.95
N PHE A 9 -10.96 -12.07 0.03
CA PHE A 9 -10.50 -10.98 0.89
C PHE A 9 -9.54 -10.10 0.08
N ALA A 10 -10.08 -9.08 -0.56
CA ALA A 10 -9.28 -7.92 -0.94
C ALA A 10 -9.34 -6.95 0.23
N CYS A 11 -8.28 -6.18 0.47
CA CYS A 11 -8.23 -5.11 1.49
C CYS A 11 -9.62 -4.52 1.70
N ALA A 12 -10.24 -4.85 2.85
CA ALA A 12 -11.66 -4.65 3.08
C ALA A 12 -11.96 -3.16 3.23
N LEU A 13 -12.40 -2.54 2.15
CA LEU A 13 -13.11 -1.27 2.11
C LEU A 13 -14.53 -1.55 1.59
N CYS A 14 -15.32 -2.25 2.40
CA CYS A 14 -16.75 -2.41 2.14
C CYS A 14 -17.54 -1.32 2.82
N LEU A 15 -17.92 -0.29 2.06
CA LEU A 15 -19.03 0.60 2.42
C LEU A 15 -20.29 0.08 1.75
N GLY A 16 -21.16 -0.52 2.55
CA GLY A 16 -22.51 -0.90 2.13
C GLY A 16 -23.38 0.32 1.84
N ALA A 17 -23.74 0.53 0.58
CA ALA A 17 -24.82 1.45 0.21
C ALA A 17 -26.14 0.68 0.28
N THR A 18 -26.96 0.92 1.32
CA THR A 18 -28.34 0.46 1.38
C THR A 18 -29.21 1.34 0.51
N SER A 19 -29.75 0.78 -0.58
CA SER A 19 -30.83 1.38 -1.36
C SER A 19 -32.16 1.16 -0.65
N LEU A 20 -32.85 2.25 -0.30
CA LEU A 20 -34.24 2.24 0.16
C LEU A 20 -35.18 1.90 -1.01
N PRO A 21 -36.24 1.10 -0.81
CA PRO A 21 -37.22 0.82 -1.87
C PRO A 21 -38.16 2.00 -2.04
N GLY A 22 -38.09 2.66 -3.19
CA GLY A 22 -39.08 3.64 -3.62
C GLY A 22 -40.36 2.97 -4.09
N HIS A 23 -41.51 3.40 -3.57
CA HIS A 23 -42.85 2.99 -4.03
C HIS A 23 -43.11 3.51 -5.45
N SER A 24 -43.30 2.60 -6.38
CA SER A 24 -43.76 2.89 -7.75
C SER A 24 -45.28 2.90 -7.79
N GLN A 25 -45.89 4.06 -8.09
CA GLN A 25 -47.24 4.13 -8.57
C GLN A 25 -47.23 4.09 -10.10
N ALA A 26 -47.98 3.16 -10.65
CA ALA A 26 -48.21 3.05 -12.09
C ALA A 26 -49.30 4.02 -12.57
N ALA A 27 -49.09 4.68 -13.70
CA ALA A 27 -50.10 5.36 -14.49
C ALA A 27 -49.88 5.09 -16.00
N PRO A 28 -50.93 5.21 -16.86
CA PRO A 28 -51.10 4.34 -18.01
C PRO A 28 -50.44 4.85 -19.30
N ALA A 29 -50.23 3.89 -20.20
CA ALA A 29 -49.63 4.07 -21.51
C ALA A 29 -50.52 4.85 -22.49
N SER A 30 -49.91 5.74 -23.28
CA SER A 30 -50.35 6.02 -24.67
C SER A 30 -49.25 6.78 -25.43
N GLY A 31 -48.95 6.35 -26.66
CA GLY A 31 -48.42 7.23 -27.71
C GLY A 31 -47.04 6.84 -28.25
N ASP A 32 -47.04 6.12 -29.37
CA ASP A 32 -45.89 5.92 -30.28
C ASP A 32 -45.24 7.25 -30.68
N SER A 33 -43.95 7.38 -30.35
CA SER A 33 -43.06 8.29 -31.10
C SER A 33 -41.66 7.66 -31.11
N LYS A 34 -41.07 7.49 -32.31
CA LYS A 34 -39.70 7.01 -32.52
C LYS A 34 -38.71 7.79 -31.68
N PRO A 35 -37.78 7.14 -30.97
CA PRO A 35 -36.71 7.84 -30.29
C PRO A 35 -35.72 8.36 -31.33
N GLY A 36 -35.63 9.65 -31.51
CA GLY A 36 -34.46 10.27 -32.06
C GLY A 36 -33.26 10.01 -31.12
N ASP A 37 -32.17 9.64 -31.71
CA ASP A 37 -30.87 9.43 -31.08
C ASP A 37 -30.43 10.73 -30.39
N LYS A 38 -30.79 10.88 -29.11
CA LYS A 38 -30.22 11.91 -28.25
C LYS A 38 -28.92 11.35 -27.70
N SER A 39 -27.81 11.64 -28.36
CA SER A 39 -26.49 11.55 -27.79
C SER A 39 -26.53 12.20 -26.39
N ALA A 40 -26.16 11.45 -25.36
CA ALA A 40 -26.01 12.00 -24.02
C ALA A 40 -25.12 13.25 -24.10
N PRO A 41 -25.43 14.33 -23.35
CA PRO A 41 -24.60 15.53 -23.37
C PRO A 41 -23.15 15.16 -23.03
N GLU A 42 -22.24 15.49 -23.95
CA GLU A 42 -20.82 15.30 -23.77
C GLU A 42 -20.40 16.01 -22.49
N LYS A 43 -19.82 15.27 -21.52
CA LYS A 43 -19.29 15.89 -20.29
C LYS A 43 -18.32 17.00 -20.71
N PRO A 44 -18.38 18.20 -20.10
CA PRO A 44 -17.44 19.26 -20.43
C PRO A 44 -16.01 18.77 -20.28
N ALA A 45 -15.16 19.09 -21.26
CA ALA A 45 -13.75 18.74 -21.23
C ALA A 45 -13.10 19.28 -19.93
N LEU A 46 -12.29 18.46 -19.27
CA LEU A 46 -11.56 18.88 -18.08
C LEU A 46 -10.60 20.03 -18.44
N PRO A 47 -10.47 21.08 -17.61
CA PRO A 47 -9.49 22.12 -17.84
C PRO A 47 -8.07 21.48 -17.88
N PRO A 48 -7.16 21.97 -18.76
CA PRO A 48 -5.81 21.42 -18.85
C PRO A 48 -5.07 21.57 -17.51
N LEU A 49 -4.20 20.59 -17.18
CA LEU A 49 -3.29 20.74 -16.06
C LEU A 49 -2.30 21.88 -16.34
N PRO A 50 -1.88 22.64 -15.31
CA PRO A 50 -0.90 23.70 -15.49
C PRO A 50 0.43 23.15 -16.03
N ALA A 51 1.21 24.02 -16.69
CA ALA A 51 2.57 23.71 -17.04
C ALA A 51 3.39 23.32 -15.79
N PRO A 52 4.44 22.51 -15.93
CA PRO A 52 5.30 22.14 -14.82
C PRO A 52 5.79 23.35 -14.04
N ALA A 53 5.75 23.28 -12.71
CA ALA A 53 6.28 24.28 -11.80
C ALA A 53 7.46 23.73 -11.03
N HIS A 54 8.45 24.56 -10.72
CA HIS A 54 9.59 24.20 -9.91
C HIS A 54 9.97 25.32 -8.94
N THR A 55 10.47 24.94 -7.77
CA THR A 55 10.93 25.90 -6.75
C THR A 55 12.12 25.33 -5.98
N GLN A 56 13.00 26.23 -5.56
CA GLN A 56 14.10 25.91 -4.66
C GLN A 56 13.59 25.87 -3.22
N GLN A 57 13.93 24.81 -2.50
CA GLN A 57 13.57 24.58 -1.12
C GLN A 57 14.79 24.15 -0.32
N GLN A 58 14.65 24.13 1.00
CA GLN A 58 15.70 23.70 1.93
C GLN A 58 15.08 23.05 3.15
N ILE A 59 15.73 22.02 3.67
CA ILE A 59 15.50 21.46 5.00
C ILE A 59 16.78 21.49 5.81
N THR A 60 16.66 21.38 7.13
CA THR A 60 17.77 21.05 8.01
C THR A 60 17.83 19.54 8.18
N PHE A 61 18.87 18.93 7.66
CA PHE A 61 19.10 17.50 7.74
C PHE A 61 20.45 17.24 8.39
N ASP A 62 20.49 16.43 9.45
CA ASP A 62 21.69 16.16 10.26
C ASP A 62 22.45 17.45 10.64
N GLY A 63 21.68 18.46 11.10
CA GLY A 63 22.20 19.76 11.50
C GLY A 63 22.76 20.66 10.37
N LYS A 64 22.61 20.26 9.10
CA LYS A 64 23.11 20.97 7.93
C LYS A 64 21.98 21.33 6.96
N PRO A 65 22.10 22.43 6.21
CA PRO A 65 21.12 22.76 5.18
C PRO A 65 21.26 21.82 3.98
N LEU A 66 20.18 21.10 3.65
CA LEU A 66 20.03 20.33 2.40
C LEU A 66 19.12 21.12 1.45
N LYS A 67 19.72 21.71 0.42
CA LYS A 67 19.01 22.45 -0.62
C LYS A 67 18.58 21.51 -1.74
N TYR A 68 17.38 21.72 -2.25
CA TYR A 68 16.82 20.89 -3.32
C TYR A 68 15.83 21.66 -4.18
N THR A 69 15.57 21.16 -5.37
CA THR A 69 14.51 21.64 -6.25
C THR A 69 13.31 20.72 -6.14
N VAL A 70 12.13 21.30 -5.98
CA VAL A 70 10.84 20.59 -6.15
C VAL A 70 10.35 20.87 -7.55
N THR A 71 9.97 19.83 -8.29
CA THR A 71 9.30 19.94 -9.58
C THR A 71 8.01 19.17 -9.57
N ILE A 72 6.91 19.82 -9.93
CA ILE A 72 5.58 19.18 -10.10
C ILE A 72 5.16 19.38 -11.54
N GLY A 73 4.73 18.30 -12.17
CA GLY A 73 4.24 18.33 -13.55
C GLY A 73 3.58 17.03 -13.94
N SER A 74 2.93 17.02 -15.09
CA SER A 74 2.27 15.84 -15.64
C SER A 74 3.07 15.20 -16.78
N ILE A 75 2.96 13.89 -16.87
CA ILE A 75 3.47 13.08 -18.00
C ILE A 75 2.24 12.51 -18.69
N PRO A 76 2.10 12.71 -20.03
CA PRO A 76 0.97 12.19 -20.77
C PRO A 76 1.06 10.67 -20.91
N VAL A 77 -0.06 9.99 -20.64
CA VAL A 77 -0.24 8.58 -20.94
C VAL A 77 -0.99 8.43 -22.26
N ARG A 78 -0.44 7.68 -23.19
CA ARG A 78 -1.00 7.50 -24.54
C ARG A 78 -1.59 6.09 -24.69
N ASP A 79 -2.68 6.02 -25.40
CA ASP A 79 -3.24 4.73 -25.85
C ASP A 79 -2.39 4.09 -26.97
N LYS A 80 -2.83 2.92 -27.43
CA LYS A 80 -2.15 2.16 -28.52
C LYS A 80 -2.08 2.93 -29.86
N ASP A 81 -2.95 3.90 -30.05
CA ASP A 81 -3.02 4.72 -31.27
C ASP A 81 -2.22 6.03 -31.13
N GLY A 82 -1.53 6.22 -30.01
CA GLY A 82 -0.70 7.38 -29.69
C GLY A 82 -1.47 8.61 -29.19
N LYS A 83 -2.79 8.49 -29.01
CA LYS A 83 -3.65 9.56 -28.49
C LYS A 83 -3.49 9.66 -26.98
N GLU A 84 -3.49 10.88 -26.45
CA GLU A 84 -3.47 11.09 -25.01
C GLU A 84 -4.75 10.56 -24.36
N ALA A 85 -4.59 9.62 -23.44
CA ALA A 85 -5.66 8.95 -22.72
C ALA A 85 -5.69 9.33 -21.23
N GLY A 86 -4.60 9.88 -20.71
CA GLY A 86 -4.50 10.31 -19.32
C GLY A 86 -3.26 11.16 -19.05
N GLU A 87 -3.20 11.75 -17.87
CA GLU A 87 -2.09 12.56 -17.38
C GLU A 87 -1.70 12.06 -15.99
N VAL A 88 -0.44 11.65 -15.82
CA VAL A 88 0.12 11.23 -14.53
C VAL A 88 0.93 12.37 -13.95
N VAL A 89 0.55 12.84 -12.76
CA VAL A 89 1.27 13.89 -12.03
C VAL A 89 2.40 13.26 -11.22
N THR A 90 3.57 13.88 -11.30
CA THR A 90 4.75 13.50 -10.52
C THR A 90 5.22 14.66 -9.66
N THR A 91 5.69 14.34 -8.45
CA THR A 91 6.40 15.28 -7.56
C THR A 91 7.83 14.81 -7.44
N ALA A 92 8.76 15.55 -8.04
CA ALA A 92 10.17 15.22 -8.02
C ALA A 92 10.95 16.16 -7.09
N TYR A 93 11.85 15.59 -6.28
CA TYR A 93 12.80 16.30 -5.45
C TYR A 93 14.21 15.97 -5.94
N THR A 94 14.95 16.97 -6.36
CA THR A 94 16.29 16.79 -6.91
C THR A 94 17.30 17.67 -6.19
N VAL A 95 18.47 17.12 -5.91
CA VAL A 95 19.62 17.84 -5.35
C VAL A 95 20.67 18.02 -6.43
N GLU A 96 21.31 19.18 -6.45
CA GLU A 96 22.39 19.45 -7.39
C GLU A 96 23.54 18.46 -7.19
N GLY A 97 24.03 17.87 -8.27
CA GLY A 97 25.12 16.89 -8.24
C GLY A 97 25.13 15.99 -9.47
N GLU A 98 26.32 15.56 -9.87
CA GLU A 98 26.50 14.62 -10.98
C GLU A 98 26.23 13.18 -10.54
N ASN A 99 25.71 12.36 -11.44
CA ASN A 99 25.53 10.90 -11.27
C ASN A 99 24.71 10.46 -10.03
N ARG A 100 23.87 11.34 -9.51
CA ARG A 100 23.02 10.98 -8.38
C ARG A 100 22.07 9.84 -8.78
N PRO A 101 21.81 8.87 -7.89
CA PRO A 101 20.75 7.90 -8.09
C PRO A 101 19.37 8.57 -8.18
N VAL A 102 18.41 7.89 -8.78
CA VAL A 102 17.00 8.31 -8.76
C VAL A 102 16.13 7.17 -8.23
N THR A 103 15.22 7.50 -7.34
CA THR A 103 14.26 6.59 -6.71
C THR A 103 12.84 6.99 -7.08
N PHE A 104 12.11 6.08 -7.72
CA PHE A 104 10.69 6.23 -8.00
C PHE A 104 9.88 5.62 -6.87
N ALA A 105 8.84 6.30 -6.41
CA ALA A 105 8.03 5.88 -5.28
C ALA A 105 6.54 5.81 -5.65
N LEU A 106 5.89 4.70 -5.27
CA LEU A 106 4.50 4.39 -5.54
C LEU A 106 3.83 3.81 -4.30
N ASN A 107 2.76 4.45 -3.83
CA ASN A 107 1.85 3.84 -2.87
C ASN A 107 0.91 2.83 -3.56
N GLY A 108 0.06 2.20 -2.78
CA GLY A 108 -0.77 1.08 -3.18
C GLY A 108 -2.25 1.39 -3.36
N GLY A 109 -3.06 0.71 -2.59
CA GLY A 109 -4.51 0.70 -2.65
C GLY A 109 -5.06 -0.56 -3.32
N PRO A 110 -5.24 -0.66 -4.66
CA PRO A 110 -5.09 0.40 -5.66
C PRO A 110 -5.98 1.61 -5.41
N GLY A 111 -5.50 2.79 -5.80
CA GLY A 111 -6.22 4.05 -5.61
C GLY A 111 -5.56 5.03 -4.62
N ALA A 112 -4.39 4.71 -4.04
CA ALA A 112 -3.63 5.64 -3.21
C ALA A 112 -2.66 6.47 -4.04
N ALA A 113 -2.62 7.77 -3.77
CA ALA A 113 -1.58 8.69 -4.22
C ALA A 113 -0.28 8.44 -3.42
N SER A 114 0.87 8.84 -3.96
CA SER A 114 2.17 8.61 -3.32
C SER A 114 2.49 9.58 -2.18
N VAL A 115 1.50 10.33 -1.71
CA VAL A 115 1.62 11.27 -0.58
C VAL A 115 1.96 10.59 0.75
N PHE A 116 1.55 9.34 0.95
CA PHE A 116 1.84 8.58 2.17
C PHE A 116 3.35 8.32 2.28
N LEU A 117 4.00 7.83 1.22
CA LEU A 117 5.45 7.70 1.18
C LEU A 117 6.15 9.08 1.17
N ASN A 118 5.57 10.07 0.50
CA ASN A 118 6.18 11.40 0.38
C ASN A 118 6.26 12.09 1.75
N PHE A 119 5.13 12.35 2.38
CA PHE A 119 5.09 13.08 3.66
C PHE A 119 5.13 12.17 4.88
N GLY A 120 4.87 10.89 4.74
CA GLY A 120 4.95 9.94 5.86
C GLY A 120 6.32 9.31 6.04
N ALA A 121 7.05 9.04 4.95
CA ALA A 121 8.26 8.21 5.00
C ALA A 121 9.53 8.92 4.53
N ILE A 122 9.70 9.06 3.20
CA ILE A 122 11.02 9.27 2.58
C ILE A 122 11.24 10.64 1.96
N GLY A 123 10.19 11.44 1.78
CA GLY A 123 10.32 12.79 1.24
C GLY A 123 11.04 13.75 2.18
N PRO A 124 11.40 14.96 1.70
CA PRO A 124 12.17 15.92 2.51
C PRO A 124 11.35 16.55 3.66
N ARG A 125 10.04 16.59 3.52
CA ARG A 125 9.13 17.07 4.56
C ARG A 125 8.34 15.90 5.15
N HIS A 126 8.06 15.97 6.44
CA HIS A 126 7.34 14.95 7.18
C HIS A 126 6.11 15.53 7.89
N MET A 127 5.02 14.80 7.81
CA MET A 127 3.83 15.02 8.59
C MET A 127 3.71 13.90 9.64
N ASN A 128 3.74 14.28 10.92
CA ASN A 128 3.49 13.32 11.99
C ASN A 128 2.00 12.99 12.03
N ALA A 129 1.66 11.76 11.63
CA ALA A 129 0.28 11.26 11.59
C ALA A 129 0.27 9.73 11.49
N GLY A 130 -0.85 9.11 11.88
CA GLY A 130 -1.06 7.67 11.86
C GLY A 130 -0.74 7.00 13.19
N ASN A 131 -0.75 7.77 14.28
CA ASN A 131 -0.49 7.30 15.64
C ASN A 131 -1.80 7.22 16.46
N GLU A 132 -1.75 6.51 17.59
CA GLU A 132 -2.88 6.50 18.53
C GLU A 132 -3.14 7.91 19.06
N GLY A 133 -4.40 8.32 19.02
CA GLY A 133 -4.85 9.63 19.45
C GLY A 133 -4.87 10.73 18.40
N ASP A 134 -4.36 10.46 17.19
CA ASP A 134 -4.43 11.41 16.08
C ASP A 134 -5.89 11.66 15.64
N SER A 135 -6.15 12.90 15.22
CA SER A 135 -7.48 13.35 14.81
C SER A 135 -7.45 13.97 13.41
N PRO A 136 -8.49 13.77 12.58
CA PRO A 136 -8.59 14.39 11.27
C PRO A 136 -8.68 15.93 11.32
N SER A 137 -8.95 16.51 12.49
CA SER A 137 -8.99 17.96 12.73
C SER A 137 -7.70 18.53 13.30
N ASP A 138 -6.66 17.73 13.49
CA ASP A 138 -5.38 18.19 14.00
C ASP A 138 -4.72 19.20 13.03
N PRO A 139 -3.97 20.18 13.54
CA PRO A 139 -3.28 21.15 12.71
C PRO A 139 -2.28 20.46 11.77
N VAL A 140 -2.37 20.77 10.49
CA VAL A 140 -1.44 20.25 9.49
C VAL A 140 -0.10 20.98 9.61
N THR A 141 0.95 20.25 9.97
CA THR A 141 2.31 20.80 10.08
C THR A 141 3.30 19.89 9.37
N LEU A 142 3.99 20.44 8.36
CA LEU A 142 5.10 19.77 7.69
C LEU A 142 6.42 20.22 8.34
N THR A 143 7.16 19.26 8.88
CA THR A 143 8.48 19.46 9.49
C THR A 143 9.60 18.93 8.59
N ASP A 144 10.85 19.24 8.90
CA ASP A 144 12.01 18.68 8.22
C ASP A 144 12.14 17.19 8.56
N ASN A 145 12.23 16.35 7.54
CA ASN A 145 12.27 14.89 7.72
C ASN A 145 13.70 14.38 7.93
N GLN A 146 14.01 13.92 9.14
CA GLN A 146 15.30 13.28 9.44
C GLN A 146 15.42 11.85 8.86
N GLY A 147 14.31 11.27 8.43
CA GLY A 147 14.26 9.96 7.71
C GLY A 147 14.32 10.10 6.20
N THR A 148 14.49 11.31 5.65
CA THR A 148 14.51 11.50 4.19
C THR A 148 15.66 10.75 3.51
N TRP A 149 15.43 10.31 2.28
CA TRP A 149 16.47 9.70 1.43
C TRP A 149 17.09 10.71 0.46
N LEU A 150 16.65 11.95 0.51
CA LEU A 150 17.06 12.96 -0.46
C LEU A 150 18.56 13.29 -0.45
N ASP A 151 19.26 13.01 0.64
CA ASP A 151 20.70 13.21 0.74
C ASP A 151 21.52 12.24 -0.13
N PHE A 152 21.01 11.01 -0.38
CA PHE A 152 21.73 10.01 -1.18
C PHE A 152 21.04 9.62 -2.51
N THR A 153 19.79 10.01 -2.75
CA THR A 153 19.08 9.78 -4.01
C THR A 153 18.10 10.91 -4.31
N ASP A 154 17.85 11.20 -5.58
CA ASP A 154 16.73 12.04 -5.97
C ASP A 154 15.44 11.22 -5.87
N LEU A 155 14.31 11.88 -5.56
CA LEU A 155 13.04 11.22 -5.29
C LEU A 155 11.99 11.65 -6.31
N VAL A 156 11.25 10.69 -6.86
CA VAL A 156 10.15 10.93 -7.79
C VAL A 156 8.93 10.17 -7.31
N PHE A 157 7.96 10.89 -6.75
CA PHE A 157 6.68 10.34 -6.33
C PHE A 157 5.71 10.39 -7.50
N ILE A 158 5.09 9.26 -7.82
CA ILE A 158 4.18 9.11 -8.95
C ILE A 158 2.78 8.86 -8.41
N ASP A 159 1.83 9.70 -8.78
CA ASP A 159 0.42 9.47 -8.48
C ASP A 159 -0.22 8.72 -9.65
N PRO A 160 -0.65 7.44 -9.48
CA PRO A 160 -1.33 6.71 -10.54
C PRO A 160 -2.62 7.39 -11.02
N ILE A 161 -3.09 7.09 -12.24
CA ILE A 161 -4.35 7.64 -12.78
C ILE A 161 -5.51 7.46 -11.80
N GLY A 162 -6.24 8.56 -11.56
CA GLY A 162 -7.38 8.62 -10.63
C GLY A 162 -6.98 8.87 -9.17
N THR A 163 -5.68 9.07 -8.90
CA THR A 163 -5.14 9.46 -7.59
C THR A 163 -4.41 10.79 -7.66
N GLY A 164 -4.22 11.43 -6.53
CA GLY A 164 -3.60 12.75 -6.50
C GLY A 164 -4.34 13.73 -7.41
N PHE A 165 -3.60 14.40 -8.28
CA PHE A 165 -4.14 15.21 -9.37
C PHE A 165 -4.09 14.48 -10.72
N SER A 166 -3.64 13.24 -10.77
CA SER A 166 -3.59 12.42 -12.00
C SER A 166 -4.98 12.03 -12.46
N ARG A 167 -5.20 12.06 -13.77
CA ARG A 167 -6.55 11.91 -14.33
C ARG A 167 -6.58 11.19 -15.66
N ALA A 168 -7.68 10.51 -15.91
CA ALA A 168 -8.01 9.98 -17.23
C ALA A 168 -8.62 11.08 -18.12
N LEU A 169 -8.28 11.05 -19.42
CA LEU A 169 -8.83 11.94 -20.45
C LEU A 169 -9.82 11.21 -21.37
N VAL A 170 -10.15 9.97 -21.03
CA VAL A 170 -11.10 9.12 -21.75
C VAL A 170 -12.41 8.94 -20.96
N PRO A 171 -13.52 8.61 -21.59
CA PRO A 171 -14.79 8.28 -20.95
C PRO A 171 -14.66 7.16 -19.92
N GLU A 172 -15.52 7.15 -18.93
CA GLU A 172 -15.47 6.26 -17.76
C GLU A 172 -15.49 4.76 -18.15
N ASP A 173 -16.26 4.40 -19.18
CA ASP A 173 -16.36 3.03 -19.73
C ASP A 173 -15.04 2.53 -20.31
N GLN A 174 -14.14 3.43 -20.74
CA GLN A 174 -12.82 3.09 -21.24
C GLN A 174 -11.74 3.08 -20.16
N GLN A 175 -11.95 3.82 -19.05
CA GLN A 175 -10.94 3.97 -17.99
C GLN A 175 -10.56 2.64 -17.37
N LYS A 176 -11.54 1.76 -17.08
CA LYS A 176 -11.30 0.45 -16.49
C LYS A 176 -10.31 -0.37 -17.33
N LYS A 177 -10.49 -0.40 -18.64
CA LYS A 177 -9.65 -1.16 -19.56
C LYS A 177 -8.24 -0.57 -19.71
N LEU A 178 -8.14 0.76 -19.70
CA LEU A 178 -6.88 1.46 -19.98
C LEU A 178 -6.01 1.67 -18.75
N PHE A 179 -6.61 1.70 -17.52
CA PHE A 179 -5.87 2.12 -16.33
C PHE A 179 -6.13 1.25 -15.09
N PHE A 180 -7.31 0.61 -14.97
CA PHE A 180 -7.73 0.00 -13.71
C PHE A 180 -7.75 -1.54 -13.78
N SER A 181 -6.71 -2.10 -14.35
CA SER A 181 -6.36 -3.52 -14.26
C SER A 181 -4.88 -3.64 -13.91
N THR A 182 -4.48 -4.78 -13.36
CA THR A 182 -3.08 -5.01 -13.00
C THR A 182 -2.16 -4.84 -14.21
N GLN A 183 -2.51 -5.41 -15.35
CA GLN A 183 -1.66 -5.34 -16.54
C GLN A 183 -1.52 -3.91 -17.07
N SER A 184 -2.64 -3.20 -17.27
CA SER A 184 -2.59 -1.83 -17.79
C SER A 184 -1.89 -0.87 -16.83
N ASP A 185 -2.07 -1.07 -15.51
CA ASP A 185 -1.40 -0.31 -14.47
C ASP A 185 0.13 -0.45 -14.54
N ILE A 186 0.63 -1.68 -14.68
CA ILE A 186 2.07 -1.95 -14.83
C ILE A 186 2.62 -1.36 -16.12
N GLU A 187 1.91 -1.51 -17.23
CA GLU A 187 2.35 -1.03 -18.55
C GLU A 187 2.47 0.50 -18.58
N TYR A 188 1.41 1.23 -18.18
CA TYR A 188 1.48 2.69 -18.24
C TYR A 188 2.41 3.30 -17.19
N LEU A 189 2.47 2.75 -15.96
CA LEU A 189 3.39 3.26 -14.94
C LEU A 189 4.85 3.02 -15.31
N SER A 190 5.17 1.86 -15.89
CA SER A 190 6.51 1.59 -16.42
C SER A 190 6.87 2.59 -17.52
N ARG A 191 5.93 2.90 -18.40
CA ARG A 191 6.12 3.90 -19.46
C ARG A 191 6.31 5.30 -18.87
N VAL A 192 5.57 5.68 -17.84
CA VAL A 192 5.74 6.96 -17.12
C VAL A 192 7.15 7.07 -16.52
N ILE A 193 7.66 6.01 -15.89
CA ILE A 193 9.03 5.97 -15.36
C ILE A 193 10.04 6.14 -16.49
N TYR A 194 9.88 5.41 -17.60
CA TYR A 194 10.74 5.53 -18.77
C TYR A 194 10.73 6.95 -19.33
N ASP A 195 9.57 7.53 -19.55
CA ASP A 195 9.40 8.87 -20.11
C ASP A 195 9.99 9.94 -19.16
N TRP A 196 9.83 9.79 -17.84
CA TRP A 196 10.46 10.66 -16.86
C TRP A 196 12.00 10.61 -16.95
N LEU A 197 12.57 9.41 -17.08
CA LEU A 197 14.02 9.22 -17.23
C LEU A 197 14.55 9.88 -18.52
N VAL A 198 13.81 9.76 -19.62
CA VAL A 198 14.16 10.39 -20.91
C VAL A 198 14.07 11.92 -20.82
N LEU A 199 12.94 12.44 -20.33
CA LEU A 199 12.69 13.89 -20.22
C LEU A 199 13.71 14.61 -19.32
N ASN A 200 14.22 13.91 -18.30
CA ASN A 200 15.17 14.48 -17.35
C ASN A 200 16.64 14.06 -17.61
N ASN A 201 16.92 13.38 -18.72
CA ASN A 201 18.27 12.89 -19.07
C ASN A 201 18.88 11.96 -18.00
N ARG A 202 18.07 11.08 -17.37
CA ARG A 202 18.47 10.24 -16.23
C ARG A 202 18.58 8.75 -16.58
N LEU A 203 18.57 8.37 -17.87
CA LEU A 203 18.72 6.96 -18.28
C LEU A 203 20.04 6.33 -17.78
N ALA A 204 21.12 7.10 -17.69
CA ALA A 204 22.42 6.64 -17.19
C ALA A 204 22.52 6.59 -15.65
N SER A 205 21.58 7.20 -14.91
CA SER A 205 21.59 7.18 -13.44
C SER A 205 21.34 5.77 -12.90
N ARG A 206 21.86 5.46 -11.70
CA ARG A 206 21.38 4.30 -10.93
C ARG A 206 19.93 4.53 -10.56
N LYS A 207 19.09 3.51 -10.71
CA LYS A 207 17.63 3.58 -10.59
C LYS A 207 17.14 2.65 -9.52
N TYR A 208 16.26 3.17 -8.67
CA TYR A 208 15.63 2.43 -7.58
C TYR A 208 14.12 2.61 -7.63
N LEU A 209 13.39 1.62 -7.16
CA LEU A 209 11.94 1.64 -7.06
C LEU A 209 11.50 1.36 -5.61
N VAL A 210 10.57 2.16 -5.11
CA VAL A 210 9.93 1.94 -3.81
C VAL A 210 8.44 1.71 -4.05
N GLY A 211 7.90 0.62 -3.52
CA GLY A 211 6.48 0.31 -3.58
C GLY A 211 5.94 -0.05 -2.22
N GLU A 212 4.82 0.56 -1.80
CA GLU A 212 4.15 0.23 -0.55
C GLU A 212 2.81 -0.45 -0.79
N SER A 213 2.51 -1.48 0.00
CA SER A 213 1.23 -2.20 -0.06
C SER A 213 1.00 -2.81 -1.45
N TYR A 214 -0.09 -2.47 -2.13
CA TYR A 214 -0.27 -2.79 -3.56
C TYR A 214 0.83 -2.18 -4.45
N GLY A 215 1.48 -1.09 -4.04
CA GLY A 215 2.72 -0.61 -4.66
C GLY A 215 3.87 -1.62 -4.56
N GLY A 216 3.91 -2.40 -3.48
CA GLY A 216 4.80 -3.55 -3.33
C GLY A 216 4.47 -4.72 -4.27
N PHE A 217 3.20 -4.90 -4.64
CA PHE A 217 2.78 -5.81 -5.72
C PHE A 217 3.20 -5.28 -7.10
N ARG A 218 3.10 -3.97 -7.33
CA ARG A 218 3.57 -3.30 -8.55
C ARG A 218 5.08 -3.40 -8.73
N GLY A 219 5.84 -3.23 -7.64
CA GLY A 219 7.29 -3.09 -7.67
C GLY A 219 8.02 -4.16 -8.48
N PRO A 220 7.89 -5.44 -8.18
CA PRO A 220 8.49 -6.53 -8.95
C PRO A 220 8.05 -6.54 -10.42
N ARG A 221 6.76 -6.34 -10.68
CA ARG A 221 6.18 -6.35 -12.03
C ARG A 221 6.68 -5.19 -12.88
N ILE A 222 6.70 -3.97 -12.33
CA ILE A 222 7.28 -2.80 -13.00
C ILE A 222 8.77 -3.02 -13.27
N THR A 223 9.51 -3.57 -12.30
CA THR A 223 10.95 -3.86 -12.46
C THR A 223 11.18 -4.84 -13.60
N HIS A 224 10.44 -5.95 -13.64
CA HIS A 224 10.54 -6.93 -14.70
C HIS A 224 10.09 -6.38 -16.06
N TYR A 225 8.99 -5.61 -16.11
CA TYR A 225 8.49 -5.00 -17.34
C TYR A 225 9.48 -3.96 -17.91
N LEU A 226 10.03 -3.08 -17.05
CA LEU A 226 11.05 -2.12 -17.46
C LEU A 226 12.28 -2.82 -18.07
N GLN A 227 12.75 -3.88 -17.42
CA GLN A 227 13.91 -4.63 -17.86
C GLN A 227 13.66 -5.39 -19.16
N SER A 228 12.55 -6.11 -19.26
CA SER A 228 12.26 -7.01 -20.38
C SER A 228 11.62 -6.33 -21.59
N GLN A 229 10.82 -5.26 -21.39
CA GLN A 229 10.06 -4.61 -22.45
C GLN A 229 10.61 -3.23 -22.83
N LEU A 230 11.15 -2.47 -21.88
CA LEU A 230 11.59 -1.10 -22.11
C LEU A 230 13.11 -0.90 -22.06
N GLY A 231 13.88 -1.96 -21.79
CA GLY A 231 15.35 -1.92 -21.76
C GLY A 231 15.93 -1.07 -20.63
N VAL A 232 15.21 -0.93 -19.52
CA VAL A 232 15.63 -0.16 -18.34
C VAL A 232 15.73 -1.08 -17.13
N ALA A 233 16.94 -1.31 -16.61
CA ALA A 233 17.19 -2.10 -15.41
C ALA A 233 17.17 -1.22 -14.15
N MET A 234 16.58 -1.75 -13.08
CA MET A 234 16.66 -1.19 -11.73
C MET A 234 17.90 -1.71 -11.00
N ASN A 235 18.57 -0.89 -10.21
CA ASN A 235 19.66 -1.29 -9.34
C ASN A 235 19.13 -1.90 -8.03
N GLY A 236 18.00 -1.39 -7.52
CA GLY A 236 17.38 -1.93 -6.31
C GLY A 236 15.89 -1.68 -6.25
N VAL A 237 15.21 -2.53 -5.49
CA VAL A 237 13.77 -2.45 -5.23
C VAL A 237 13.55 -2.51 -3.72
N VAL A 238 12.81 -1.55 -3.19
CA VAL A 238 12.39 -1.52 -1.79
C VAL A 238 10.89 -1.73 -1.74
N LEU A 239 10.45 -2.75 -1.03
CA LEU A 239 9.05 -3.13 -0.90
C LEU A 239 8.63 -2.90 0.55
N VAL A 240 7.78 -1.90 0.78
CA VAL A 240 7.30 -1.51 2.10
C VAL A 240 5.94 -2.16 2.33
N SER A 241 5.84 -3.01 3.34
CA SER A 241 4.61 -3.75 3.68
C SER A 241 3.89 -4.31 2.44
N PRO A 242 4.60 -5.06 1.56
CA PRO A 242 4.09 -5.41 0.25
C PRO A 242 3.02 -6.50 0.29
N TYR A 243 2.04 -6.37 -0.60
CA TYR A 243 1.06 -7.40 -0.93
C TYR A 243 1.61 -8.30 -2.05
N LEU A 244 2.56 -9.20 -1.76
CA LEU A 244 3.28 -9.94 -2.79
C LEU A 244 2.50 -11.09 -3.41
N ASN A 245 1.77 -11.84 -2.58
CA ASN A 245 1.14 -13.08 -3.01
C ASN A 245 -0.29 -13.24 -2.43
N PRO A 246 -1.31 -12.73 -3.14
CA PRO A 246 -2.70 -12.83 -2.70
C PRO A 246 -3.22 -14.29 -2.59
N THR A 247 -2.57 -15.23 -3.25
CA THR A 247 -2.98 -16.65 -3.19
C THR A 247 -2.73 -17.30 -1.84
N GLN A 248 -1.81 -16.75 -1.02
CA GLN A 248 -1.59 -17.22 0.34
C GLN A 248 -2.80 -16.98 1.25
N GLU A 249 -3.54 -15.89 0.98
CA GLU A 249 -4.75 -15.52 1.73
C GLU A 249 -6.00 -16.21 1.17
N ALA A 250 -6.01 -16.51 -0.13
CA ALA A 250 -7.22 -16.94 -0.86
C ALA A 250 -7.53 -18.44 -0.82
N ASN A 251 -6.68 -19.28 -0.22
CA ASN A 251 -6.84 -20.73 -0.25
C ASN A 251 -7.90 -21.30 0.73
N GLY A 252 -8.74 -20.43 1.28
CA GLY A 252 -9.95 -20.80 2.02
C GLY A 252 -9.73 -21.65 3.27
N ASP A 253 -10.79 -22.28 3.73
CA ASP A 253 -10.88 -22.99 5.02
C ASP A 253 -9.91 -24.17 5.19
N MET A 254 -9.32 -24.66 4.12
CA MET A 254 -8.42 -25.81 4.15
C MET A 254 -6.93 -25.45 4.30
N SER A 255 -6.56 -24.18 4.12
CA SER A 255 -5.17 -23.75 4.24
C SER A 255 -4.81 -23.29 5.66
N PRO A 256 -3.69 -23.73 6.22
CA PRO A 256 -3.19 -23.20 7.49
C PRO A 256 -2.53 -21.80 7.32
N LEU A 257 -2.16 -21.43 6.08
CA LEU A 257 -1.35 -20.24 5.79
C LEU A 257 -1.97 -18.92 6.29
N PRO A 258 -3.27 -18.61 6.08
CA PRO A 258 -3.84 -17.37 6.58
C PRO A 258 -3.65 -17.19 8.09
N TRP A 259 -3.88 -18.25 8.86
CA TRP A 259 -3.70 -18.22 10.32
C TRP A 259 -2.24 -18.11 10.75
N MET A 260 -1.32 -18.75 10.00
CA MET A 260 0.12 -18.64 10.23
C MET A 260 0.67 -17.26 9.91
N MET A 261 0.06 -16.55 8.96
CA MET A 261 0.47 -15.18 8.63
C MET A 261 0.00 -14.17 9.66
N THR A 262 -1.22 -14.28 10.16
CA THR A 262 -1.82 -13.29 11.05
C THR A 262 -1.43 -13.43 12.51
N LEU A 263 -1.25 -14.66 13.03
CA LEU A 263 -0.92 -14.88 14.44
C LEU A 263 0.33 -14.13 14.92
N PRO A 264 1.45 -14.10 14.19
CA PRO A 264 2.64 -13.35 14.61
C PRO A 264 2.37 -11.85 14.76
N SER A 265 1.64 -11.22 13.84
CA SER A 265 1.32 -9.79 13.90
C SER A 265 0.36 -9.46 15.06
N ILE A 266 -0.64 -10.30 15.31
CA ILE A 266 -1.53 -10.17 16.48
C ILE A 266 -0.74 -10.28 17.78
N THR A 267 0.21 -11.22 17.83
CA THR A 267 1.07 -11.42 19.01
C THR A 267 2.01 -10.24 19.21
N ALA A 268 2.60 -9.71 18.12
CA ALA A 268 3.46 -8.53 18.16
C ALA A 268 2.74 -7.32 18.77
N ALA A 269 1.51 -7.06 18.32
CA ALA A 269 0.69 -5.98 18.87
C ALA A 269 0.42 -6.16 20.37
N ASN A 270 0.18 -7.39 20.85
CA ASN A 270 0.03 -7.67 22.27
C ASN A 270 1.34 -7.46 23.07
N LEU A 271 2.47 -7.95 22.53
CA LEU A 271 3.78 -7.75 23.13
C LEU A 271 4.14 -6.27 23.24
N GLU A 272 3.79 -5.49 22.22
CA GLU A 272 4.00 -4.06 22.24
C GLU A 272 3.17 -3.36 23.33
N ARG A 273 1.87 -3.68 23.46
CA ARG A 273 1.02 -3.16 24.56
C ARG A 273 1.59 -3.50 25.94
N GLN A 274 2.30 -4.63 26.06
CA GLN A 274 2.96 -5.06 27.30
C GLN A 274 4.39 -4.53 27.44
N HIS A 275 4.90 -3.73 26.51
CA HIS A 275 6.31 -3.26 26.46
C HIS A 275 7.34 -4.41 26.44
N LYS A 276 7.00 -5.54 25.77
CA LYS A 276 7.82 -6.75 25.65
C LYS A 276 8.19 -7.09 24.23
N LEU A 277 7.85 -6.25 23.26
CA LEU A 277 8.18 -6.48 21.86
C LEU A 277 9.68 -6.33 21.65
N THR A 278 10.35 -7.46 21.33
CA THR A 278 11.77 -7.52 20.96
C THR A 278 11.97 -8.50 19.81
N PRO A 279 13.06 -8.41 19.04
CA PRO A 279 13.38 -9.38 18.01
C PRO A 279 13.43 -10.83 18.51
N GLU A 280 13.96 -11.05 19.71
CA GLU A 280 14.07 -12.38 20.33
C GLU A 280 12.68 -12.95 20.66
N ALA A 281 11.80 -12.13 21.24
CA ALA A 281 10.42 -12.53 21.52
C ALA A 281 9.67 -12.86 20.22
N MET A 282 9.86 -12.09 19.16
CA MET A 282 9.27 -12.38 17.86
C MET A 282 9.85 -13.63 17.21
N GLN A 283 11.12 -13.92 17.39
CA GLN A 283 11.70 -15.18 16.92
C GLN A 283 11.05 -16.42 17.57
N GLU A 284 10.72 -16.34 18.87
CA GLU A 284 9.95 -17.40 19.56
C GLU A 284 8.56 -17.56 18.96
N VAL A 285 7.87 -16.46 18.68
CA VAL A 285 6.55 -16.45 18.02
C VAL A 285 6.62 -17.09 16.63
N ILE A 286 7.61 -16.73 15.83
CA ILE A 286 7.82 -17.28 14.48
C ILE A 286 8.09 -18.79 14.57
N ASN A 287 8.94 -19.22 15.51
CA ASN A 287 9.28 -20.63 15.70
C ASN A 287 8.04 -21.45 16.10
N TYR A 288 7.22 -20.94 17.04
CA TYR A 288 5.95 -21.57 17.40
C TYR A 288 5.00 -21.67 16.20
N THR A 289 4.87 -20.57 15.44
CA THR A 289 3.97 -20.50 14.29
C THR A 289 4.35 -21.49 13.19
N ARG A 290 5.63 -21.62 12.88
CA ARG A 290 6.14 -22.59 11.88
C ARG A 290 6.13 -24.03 12.34
N GLY A 291 6.20 -24.26 13.64
CA GLY A 291 6.30 -25.57 14.25
C GLY A 291 4.96 -26.11 14.76
N GLU A 292 4.72 -25.95 16.05
CA GLU A 292 3.58 -26.55 16.75
C GLU A 292 2.23 -26.03 16.25
N TYR A 293 2.11 -24.71 15.99
CA TYR A 293 0.88 -24.12 15.50
C TYR A 293 0.51 -24.67 14.12
N ALA A 294 1.42 -24.62 13.15
CA ALA A 294 1.20 -25.16 11.80
C ALA A 294 0.84 -26.66 11.84
N THR A 295 1.55 -27.45 12.62
CA THR A 295 1.30 -28.88 12.77
C THR A 295 -0.09 -29.15 13.35
N THR A 296 -0.50 -28.36 14.36
CA THR A 296 -1.81 -28.52 14.98
C THR A 296 -2.94 -28.10 14.03
N LEU A 297 -2.75 -27.05 13.25
CA LEU A 297 -3.70 -26.65 12.21
C LEU A 297 -3.93 -27.78 11.19
N LEU A 298 -2.84 -28.44 10.76
CA LEU A 298 -2.88 -29.57 9.81
C LEU A 298 -3.51 -30.84 10.39
N LYS A 299 -3.39 -31.11 11.69
CA LYS A 299 -4.08 -32.21 12.37
C LYS A 299 -5.60 -32.03 12.40
N GLY A 300 -6.07 -30.81 12.21
CA GLY A 300 -7.48 -30.48 12.20
C GLY A 300 -8.11 -30.40 13.59
N ARG A 301 -9.43 -30.20 13.64
CA ARG A 301 -10.17 -29.98 14.89
C ARG A 301 -10.47 -31.26 15.68
N SER A 302 -10.22 -32.44 15.11
CA SER A 302 -10.48 -33.75 15.73
C SER A 302 -9.43 -34.17 16.75
N ASP A 303 -8.23 -33.61 16.73
CA ASP A 303 -7.20 -33.84 17.77
C ASP A 303 -7.46 -32.86 18.94
N GLU A 304 -8.35 -33.29 19.87
CA GLU A 304 -8.83 -32.45 20.98
C GLU A 304 -7.68 -31.96 21.89
N ASP A 305 -6.70 -32.82 22.16
CA ASP A 305 -5.56 -32.48 23.03
C ASP A 305 -4.65 -31.43 22.38
N ALA A 306 -4.36 -31.57 21.08
CA ALA A 306 -3.61 -30.59 20.34
C ALA A 306 -4.36 -29.25 20.23
N GLN A 307 -5.68 -29.31 19.97
CA GLN A 307 -6.52 -28.10 19.93
C GLN A 307 -6.54 -27.37 21.27
N LYS A 308 -6.69 -28.08 22.38
CA LYS A 308 -6.69 -27.48 23.72
C LYS A 308 -5.37 -26.76 24.03
N LYS A 309 -4.23 -27.38 23.74
CA LYS A 309 -2.90 -26.79 23.92
C LYS A 309 -2.74 -25.55 23.04
N MET A 310 -3.13 -25.63 21.77
CA MET A 310 -3.07 -24.51 20.84
C MET A 310 -3.91 -23.34 21.32
N ILE A 311 -5.16 -23.57 21.73
CA ILE A 311 -6.06 -22.52 22.26
C ILE A 311 -5.43 -21.83 23.48
N GLN A 312 -4.90 -22.61 24.41
CA GLN A 312 -4.21 -22.07 25.59
C GLN A 312 -3.01 -21.20 25.17
N ARG A 313 -2.16 -21.70 24.28
CA ARG A 313 -0.94 -20.96 23.85
C ARG A 313 -1.29 -19.69 23.08
N VAL A 314 -2.28 -19.74 22.17
CA VAL A 314 -2.76 -18.56 21.43
C VAL A 314 -3.36 -17.53 22.39
N THR A 315 -4.11 -17.95 23.40
CA THR A 315 -4.63 -17.05 24.44
C THR A 315 -3.51 -16.31 25.17
N GLU A 316 -2.47 -17.06 25.62
CA GLU A 316 -1.31 -16.49 26.30
C GLU A 316 -0.55 -15.49 25.42
N MET A 317 -0.34 -15.84 24.14
CA MET A 317 0.42 -15.01 23.19
C MET A 317 -0.32 -13.74 22.82
N THR A 318 -1.63 -13.82 22.64
CA THR A 318 -2.42 -12.70 22.11
C THR A 318 -3.05 -11.82 23.20
N GLY A 319 -3.18 -12.35 24.44
CA GLY A 319 -3.83 -11.68 25.54
C GLY A 319 -5.35 -11.47 25.33
N LEU A 320 -5.95 -12.17 24.37
CA LEU A 320 -7.37 -12.09 24.10
C LEU A 320 -8.20 -12.86 25.12
N ASP A 321 -9.50 -12.57 25.18
CA ASP A 321 -10.46 -13.31 26.01
C ASP A 321 -10.38 -14.81 25.70
N PRO A 322 -10.19 -15.69 26.73
CA PRO A 322 -10.03 -17.12 26.51
C PRO A 322 -11.25 -17.76 25.82
N GLN A 323 -12.46 -17.20 26.03
CA GLN A 323 -13.68 -17.71 25.43
C GLN A 323 -13.73 -17.37 23.94
N PHE A 324 -13.27 -16.16 23.56
CA PHE A 324 -13.14 -15.76 22.17
C PHE A 324 -12.16 -16.67 21.41
N VAL A 325 -10.95 -16.91 21.98
CA VAL A 325 -9.95 -17.81 21.39
C VAL A 325 -10.46 -19.24 21.29
N LYS A 326 -11.22 -19.71 22.30
CA LYS A 326 -11.84 -21.03 22.28
C LYS A 326 -12.89 -21.18 21.17
N TYR A 327 -13.76 -20.20 20.98
CA TYR A 327 -14.75 -20.22 19.90
C TYR A 327 -14.12 -20.19 18.52
N SER A 328 -13.10 -19.39 18.32
CA SER A 328 -12.32 -19.37 17.06
C SER A 328 -11.50 -20.65 16.85
N GLY A 329 -11.30 -21.45 17.91
CA GLY A 329 -10.44 -22.63 17.88
C GLY A 329 -8.99 -22.30 17.62
N GLY A 330 -8.51 -21.13 18.13
CA GLY A 330 -7.17 -20.63 17.93
C GLY A 330 -6.88 -20.13 16.52
N ARG A 331 -7.91 -19.98 15.67
CA ARG A 331 -7.84 -19.44 14.30
C ARG A 331 -8.48 -18.06 14.31
N LEU A 332 -7.65 -17.03 14.40
CA LEU A 332 -8.12 -15.66 14.64
C LEU A 332 -8.38 -14.96 13.30
N ASP A 333 -9.66 -14.78 13.00
CA ASP A 333 -10.08 -13.92 11.90
C ASP A 333 -9.72 -12.47 12.20
N THR A 334 -9.17 -11.77 11.19
CA THR A 334 -8.64 -10.40 11.36
C THR A 334 -9.74 -9.42 11.75
N GLU A 335 -10.91 -9.46 11.07
CA GLU A 335 -12.00 -8.52 11.35
C GLU A 335 -12.58 -8.77 12.74
N ALA A 336 -12.79 -10.04 13.10
CA ALA A 336 -13.26 -10.41 14.42
C ALA A 336 -12.27 -10.00 15.51
N TYR A 337 -10.96 -10.16 15.29
CA TYR A 337 -9.91 -9.73 16.20
C TYR A 337 -9.92 -8.22 16.42
N LEU A 338 -9.97 -7.43 15.35
CA LEU A 338 -9.94 -5.96 15.43
C LEU A 338 -11.12 -5.38 16.21
N ARG A 339 -12.27 -6.06 16.20
CA ARG A 339 -13.44 -5.72 17.01
C ARG A 339 -13.35 -6.21 18.44
N GLU A 340 -12.66 -7.32 18.69
CA GLU A 340 -12.56 -7.93 20.01
C GLU A 340 -11.50 -7.30 20.89
N VAL A 341 -10.32 -7.00 20.32
CA VAL A 341 -9.11 -6.60 21.07
C VAL A 341 -9.31 -5.35 21.93
N HIS A 342 -10.20 -4.43 21.54
CA HIS A 342 -10.50 -3.19 22.26
C HIS A 342 -11.99 -3.03 22.63
N ARG A 343 -12.74 -4.13 22.59
CA ARG A 343 -14.20 -4.15 22.82
C ARG A 343 -14.61 -3.54 24.16
N GLU A 344 -13.91 -3.85 25.24
CA GLU A 344 -14.19 -3.31 26.58
C GLU A 344 -14.08 -1.78 26.66
N GLN A 345 -13.30 -1.18 25.76
CA GLN A 345 -13.13 0.26 25.65
C GLN A 345 -14.13 0.91 24.68
N GLY A 346 -15.00 0.12 24.03
CA GLY A 346 -15.92 0.58 23.00
C GLY A 346 -15.21 1.01 21.71
N LYS A 347 -14.00 0.50 21.48
CA LYS A 347 -13.15 0.84 20.35
C LYS A 347 -12.91 -0.35 19.44
N LEU A 348 -12.44 -0.06 18.24
CA LEU A 348 -11.91 -1.05 17.29
C LEU A 348 -10.50 -0.67 16.87
N GLY A 349 -9.68 -1.67 16.52
CA GLY A 349 -8.33 -1.48 16.04
C GLY A 349 -8.27 -1.27 14.54
N SER A 350 -7.19 -0.65 14.07
CA SER A 350 -6.89 -0.54 12.64
C SER A 350 -6.30 -1.84 12.10
N VAL A 351 -6.67 -2.21 10.87
CA VAL A 351 -6.03 -3.33 10.16
C VAL A 351 -4.57 -3.03 9.83
N TYR A 352 -4.21 -1.76 9.75
CA TYR A 352 -2.84 -1.31 9.48
C TYR A 352 -1.93 -1.32 10.72
N ASP A 353 -2.50 -1.12 11.91
CA ASP A 353 -1.85 -1.30 13.21
C ASP A 353 -2.93 -1.41 14.30
N SER A 354 -3.17 -2.60 14.83
CA SER A 354 -4.28 -2.85 15.76
C SER A 354 -4.15 -2.11 17.10
N ASN A 355 -3.00 -1.48 17.37
CA ASN A 355 -2.79 -0.62 18.53
C ASN A 355 -3.20 0.83 18.29
N VAL A 356 -3.55 1.20 17.06
CA VAL A 356 -4.19 2.48 16.73
C VAL A 356 -5.68 2.28 16.65
N THR A 357 -6.43 3.04 17.44
CA THR A 357 -7.85 2.76 17.72
C THR A 357 -8.76 3.96 17.45
N SER A 358 -10.02 3.69 17.19
CA SER A 358 -11.10 4.67 17.23
C SER A 358 -12.34 4.09 17.90
N PHE A 359 -13.28 4.95 18.35
CA PHE A 359 -14.57 4.47 18.84
C PHE A 359 -15.33 3.73 17.73
N ASP A 360 -15.95 2.60 18.08
CA ASP A 360 -16.86 1.90 17.18
C ASP A 360 -18.22 2.65 17.14
N PRO A 361 -18.59 3.30 16.03
CA PRO A 361 -19.88 3.98 15.93
C PRO A 361 -21.07 3.01 15.79
N PHE A 362 -20.81 1.71 15.54
CA PHE A 362 -21.84 0.70 15.31
C PHE A 362 -21.59 -0.59 16.12
N PRO A 363 -21.45 -0.50 17.47
CA PRO A 363 -20.97 -1.63 18.30
C PRO A 363 -21.90 -2.84 18.28
N PHE A 364 -23.16 -2.70 17.85
CA PHE A 364 -24.14 -3.77 17.73
C PHE A 364 -24.32 -4.29 16.30
N ALA A 365 -23.59 -3.74 15.31
CA ALA A 365 -23.65 -4.25 13.95
C ALA A 365 -23.04 -5.67 13.87
N PRO A 366 -23.62 -6.60 13.08
CA PRO A 366 -23.05 -7.93 12.90
C PRO A 366 -21.69 -7.89 12.18
N GLU A 367 -21.49 -6.92 11.31
CA GLU A 367 -20.26 -6.70 10.53
C GLU A 367 -19.65 -5.34 10.84
N GLN A 368 -18.35 -5.18 10.66
CA GLN A 368 -17.68 -3.89 10.79
C GLN A 368 -18.17 -2.95 9.70
N ARG A 369 -18.62 -1.75 10.09
CA ARG A 369 -19.11 -0.69 9.19
C ARG A 369 -18.32 0.60 9.32
N ALA A 370 -17.51 0.72 10.35
CA ALA A 370 -16.69 1.89 10.57
C ALA A 370 -15.52 1.95 9.57
N SER A 371 -15.10 3.16 9.23
CA SER A 371 -13.83 3.38 8.53
C SER A 371 -12.66 2.93 9.39
N ASP A 372 -11.56 2.55 8.75
CA ASP A 372 -10.34 2.19 9.46
C ASP A 372 -9.82 3.38 10.30
N PRO A 373 -9.43 3.18 11.57
CA PRO A 373 -8.96 4.24 12.47
C PRO A 373 -7.82 5.09 11.91
N ILE A 374 -6.80 4.46 11.35
CA ILE A 374 -5.65 5.19 10.78
C ILE A 374 -6.08 6.00 9.56
N LEU A 375 -6.77 5.38 8.60
CA LEU A 375 -7.19 6.09 7.39
C LEU A 375 -8.13 7.26 7.70
N ALA A 376 -9.04 7.08 8.66
CA ALA A 376 -9.95 8.13 9.09
C ALA A 376 -9.22 9.33 9.69
N SER A 377 -8.12 9.11 10.42
CA SER A 377 -7.33 10.18 11.03
C SER A 377 -6.40 10.90 10.03
N ILE A 378 -5.81 10.20 9.03
CA ILE A 378 -4.72 10.77 8.23
C ILE A 378 -5.11 11.32 6.85
N ILE A 379 -6.21 10.83 6.22
CA ILE A 379 -6.55 11.21 4.85
C ILE A 379 -6.80 12.72 4.72
N ALA A 380 -7.55 13.31 5.64
CA ALA A 380 -7.87 14.75 5.58
C ALA A 380 -6.64 15.64 5.79
N PRO A 381 -5.81 15.45 6.82
CA PRO A 381 -4.61 16.24 6.99
C PRO A 381 -3.56 16.02 5.88
N LEU A 382 -3.36 14.78 5.38
CA LEU A 382 -2.46 14.53 4.24
C LEU A 382 -2.92 15.25 2.97
N THR A 383 -4.23 15.20 2.68
CA THR A 383 -4.81 15.90 1.55
C THR A 383 -4.56 17.41 1.67
N SER A 384 -4.85 17.97 2.84
CA SER A 384 -4.67 19.40 3.10
C SER A 384 -3.20 19.82 3.01
N ALA A 385 -2.29 19.02 3.58
CA ALA A 385 -0.84 19.25 3.49
C ALA A 385 -0.37 19.28 2.04
N MET A 386 -0.80 18.31 1.23
CA MET A 386 -0.36 18.21 -0.16
C MET A 386 -0.92 19.34 -1.02
N VAL A 387 -2.19 19.69 -0.87
CA VAL A 387 -2.80 20.81 -1.59
C VAL A 387 -2.10 22.12 -1.23
N ASP A 388 -1.86 22.39 0.06
CA ASP A 388 -1.15 23.58 0.51
C ASP A 388 0.29 23.63 -0.02
N PHE A 389 1.01 22.53 0.06
CA PHE A 389 2.38 22.42 -0.45
C PHE A 389 2.43 22.68 -1.96
N VAL A 390 1.58 22.04 -2.73
CA VAL A 390 1.54 22.16 -4.19
C VAL A 390 1.18 23.56 -4.62
N THR A 391 0.12 24.14 -4.04
CA THR A 391 -0.45 25.40 -4.51
C THR A 391 0.24 26.63 -3.93
N ARG A 392 0.68 26.60 -2.67
CA ARG A 392 1.30 27.71 -1.96
C ARG A 392 2.82 27.67 -1.99
N THR A 393 3.41 26.50 -1.68
CA THR A 393 4.87 26.38 -1.59
C THR A 393 5.51 26.25 -2.97
N VAL A 394 4.96 25.37 -3.83
CA VAL A 394 5.50 25.19 -5.20
C VAL A 394 4.91 26.19 -6.19
N GLY A 395 3.70 26.69 -5.94
CA GLY A 395 3.04 27.65 -6.81
C GLY A 395 2.34 27.02 -8.02
N TRP A 396 2.15 25.71 -8.04
CA TRP A 396 1.43 25.00 -9.10
C TRP A 396 -0.08 25.13 -8.88
N LYS A 397 -0.70 26.11 -9.55
CA LYS A 397 -2.11 26.47 -9.41
C LYS A 397 -2.98 25.54 -10.24
N VAL A 398 -3.44 24.47 -9.64
CA VAL A 398 -4.31 23.46 -10.28
C VAL A 398 -5.76 23.62 -9.84
N ASP A 399 -6.67 23.64 -10.81
CA ASP A 399 -8.13 23.62 -10.57
C ASP A 399 -8.65 22.18 -10.61
N ALA A 400 -8.31 21.43 -9.58
CA ALA A 400 -8.72 20.03 -9.42
C ALA A 400 -8.70 19.64 -7.94
N ARG A 401 -9.49 18.62 -7.58
CA ARG A 401 -9.45 18.00 -6.26
C ARG A 401 -8.26 17.03 -6.18
N TYR A 402 -7.52 17.08 -5.07
CA TYR A 402 -6.52 16.07 -4.75
C TYR A 402 -7.16 14.83 -4.12
N ASN A 403 -6.90 13.66 -4.70
CA ASN A 403 -7.41 12.37 -4.21
C ASN A 403 -6.26 11.60 -3.52
N ALA A 404 -6.05 11.82 -2.22
CA ALA A 404 -5.03 11.06 -1.46
C ALA A 404 -5.34 9.55 -1.48
N LEU A 405 -6.63 9.19 -1.37
CA LEU A 405 -7.12 7.82 -1.52
C LEU A 405 -8.45 7.82 -2.29
N SER A 406 -8.45 7.18 -3.46
CA SER A 406 -9.61 7.08 -4.35
C SER A 406 -10.30 5.72 -4.20
N TYR A 407 -11.43 5.70 -3.51
CA TYR A 407 -12.28 4.51 -3.42
C TYR A 407 -12.93 4.15 -4.76
N ASP A 408 -13.11 5.13 -5.66
CA ASP A 408 -13.66 4.89 -7.00
C ASP A 408 -12.70 4.05 -7.84
N VAL A 409 -11.40 4.36 -7.83
CA VAL A 409 -10.39 3.54 -8.48
C VAL A 409 -10.41 2.12 -7.91
N ASN A 410 -10.46 1.98 -6.58
CA ASN A 410 -10.50 0.68 -5.93
C ASN A 410 -11.72 -0.15 -6.34
N ARG A 411 -12.92 0.46 -6.43
CA ARG A 411 -14.14 -0.21 -6.88
C ARG A 411 -14.13 -0.60 -8.36
N MET A 412 -13.56 0.26 -9.21
CA MET A 412 -13.46 0.01 -10.65
C MET A 412 -12.37 -1.00 -11.03
N TRP A 413 -11.47 -1.32 -10.09
CA TRP A 413 -10.31 -2.18 -10.37
C TRP A 413 -10.73 -3.56 -10.86
N ASP A 414 -10.13 -3.99 -11.99
CA ASP A 414 -10.32 -5.33 -12.51
C ASP A 414 -9.47 -6.34 -11.75
N ARG A 415 -10.14 -7.15 -10.93
CA ARG A 415 -9.51 -8.15 -10.05
C ARG A 415 -9.54 -9.57 -10.64
N ASP A 416 -10.14 -9.73 -11.84
CA ASP A 416 -10.62 -11.04 -12.27
C ASP A 416 -9.56 -12.07 -12.63
N ASN A 417 -8.34 -11.70 -13.03
CA ASN A 417 -7.38 -12.73 -13.42
C ASN A 417 -5.93 -12.55 -12.94
N ASP A 418 -5.45 -11.34 -12.74
CA ASP A 418 -4.02 -11.10 -12.53
C ASP A 418 -3.59 -11.07 -11.06
N LEU A 419 -4.46 -10.65 -10.15
CA LEU A 419 -4.15 -10.69 -8.72
C LEU A 419 -3.89 -12.13 -8.23
N ARG A 420 -4.54 -13.12 -8.83
CA ARG A 420 -4.35 -14.54 -8.47
C ARG A 420 -2.95 -15.07 -8.73
N LYS A 421 -2.19 -14.45 -9.64
CA LYS A 421 -0.84 -14.89 -9.98
C LYS A 421 0.22 -14.39 -8.99
N GLY A 422 -0.09 -13.38 -8.18
CA GLY A 422 0.90 -12.70 -7.35
C GLY A 422 1.98 -11.97 -8.17
N SER A 423 2.92 -11.33 -7.49
CA SER A 423 4.06 -10.65 -8.11
C SER A 423 5.39 -11.41 -7.92
N VAL A 424 5.35 -12.55 -7.24
CA VAL A 424 6.53 -13.37 -6.93
C VAL A 424 7.21 -13.94 -8.19
N PRO A 425 6.48 -14.38 -9.24
CA PRO A 425 7.13 -14.81 -10.50
C PRO A 425 7.97 -13.69 -11.11
N ASP A 426 7.42 -12.47 -11.24
CA ASP A 426 8.14 -11.31 -11.78
C ASP A 426 9.36 -10.94 -10.93
N LEU A 427 9.24 -11.04 -9.58
CA LEU A 427 10.36 -10.85 -8.67
C LEU A 427 11.49 -11.85 -8.95
N ARG A 428 11.14 -13.13 -9.08
CA ARG A 428 12.11 -14.21 -9.38
C ARG A 428 12.80 -13.98 -10.71
N GLU A 429 12.05 -13.64 -11.75
CA GLU A 429 12.59 -13.40 -13.09
C GLU A 429 13.52 -12.18 -13.11
N ALA A 430 13.16 -11.08 -12.47
CA ALA A 430 13.99 -9.89 -12.37
C ALA A 430 15.30 -10.16 -11.61
N VAL A 431 15.23 -10.86 -10.47
CA VAL A 431 16.40 -11.23 -9.64
C VAL A 431 17.31 -12.24 -10.35
N ALA A 432 16.73 -13.19 -11.10
CA ALA A 432 17.49 -14.17 -11.87
C ALA A 432 18.23 -13.55 -13.06
N ALA A 433 17.59 -12.59 -13.73
CA ALA A 433 18.16 -11.93 -14.90
C ALA A 433 19.28 -10.94 -14.56
N ASP A 434 19.27 -10.35 -13.36
CA ASP A 434 20.31 -9.40 -12.93
C ASP A 434 20.95 -9.82 -11.59
N PRO A 435 22.18 -10.34 -11.61
CA PRO A 435 22.89 -10.77 -10.39
C PRO A 435 23.26 -9.62 -9.44
N LYS A 436 23.12 -8.35 -9.87
CA LYS A 436 23.38 -7.16 -9.06
C LYS A 436 22.11 -6.56 -8.46
N LEU A 437 20.93 -6.89 -8.98
CA LEU A 437 19.67 -6.39 -8.42
C LEU A 437 19.53 -6.81 -6.96
N ARG A 438 19.26 -5.84 -6.10
CA ARG A 438 18.94 -6.05 -4.67
C ARG A 438 17.51 -5.72 -4.39
N VAL A 439 16.88 -6.52 -3.54
CA VAL A 439 15.49 -6.36 -3.11
C VAL A 439 15.45 -6.34 -1.59
N LEU A 440 14.91 -5.29 -1.03
CA LEU A 440 14.72 -5.13 0.41
C LEU A 440 13.22 -5.05 0.70
N ILE A 441 12.73 -6.01 1.46
CA ILE A 441 11.34 -6.10 1.88
C ILE A 441 11.25 -5.68 3.34
N LEU A 442 10.41 -4.70 3.63
CA LEU A 442 10.35 -4.04 4.93
C LEU A 442 8.94 -4.08 5.47
N HIS A 443 8.78 -4.53 6.71
CA HIS A 443 7.47 -4.67 7.35
C HIS A 443 7.43 -4.08 8.75
N GLY A 444 6.24 -3.67 9.18
CA GLY A 444 5.94 -3.50 10.59
C GLY A 444 5.43 -4.81 11.20
N TRP A 445 5.85 -5.08 12.43
CA TRP A 445 5.44 -6.28 13.18
C TRP A 445 3.92 -6.43 13.32
N ASN A 446 3.19 -5.30 13.51
CA ASN A 446 1.76 -5.27 13.84
C ASN A 446 0.84 -5.26 12.61
N ASP A 447 1.40 -5.27 11.40
CA ASP A 447 0.63 -5.17 10.15
C ASP A 447 -0.28 -6.40 9.98
N LEU A 448 -1.58 -6.17 9.86
CA LEU A 448 -2.59 -7.19 9.55
C LEU A 448 -3.19 -7.04 8.16
N SER A 449 -2.90 -5.92 7.48
CA SER A 449 -3.26 -5.72 6.07
C SER A 449 -2.36 -6.52 5.13
N CYS A 450 -1.04 -6.49 5.40
CA CYS A 450 -0.02 -7.26 4.69
C CYS A 450 0.94 -7.87 5.72
N PRO A 451 0.56 -8.95 6.42
CA PRO A 451 1.36 -9.51 7.50
C PRO A 451 2.77 -9.91 7.05
N PHE A 452 3.79 -9.50 7.80
CA PHE A 452 5.20 -9.72 7.48
C PHE A 452 5.55 -11.19 7.22
N MET A 453 4.90 -12.10 7.94
CA MET A 453 5.14 -13.53 7.82
C MET A 453 4.86 -14.07 6.41
N GLY A 454 3.95 -13.44 5.66
CA GLY A 454 3.70 -13.77 4.25
C GLY A 454 4.93 -13.53 3.38
N SER A 455 5.65 -12.42 3.58
CA SER A 455 6.90 -12.13 2.87
C SER A 455 8.04 -13.04 3.32
N VAL A 456 8.15 -13.31 4.63
CA VAL A 456 9.16 -14.24 5.18
C VAL A 456 8.99 -15.63 4.55
N LEU A 457 7.78 -16.19 4.54
CA LEU A 457 7.52 -17.48 3.90
C LEU A 457 7.79 -17.45 2.40
N THR A 458 7.46 -16.34 1.73
CA THR A 458 7.72 -16.20 0.29
C THR A 458 9.20 -16.20 -0.04
N VAL A 459 10.02 -15.48 0.73
CA VAL A 459 11.48 -15.39 0.50
C VAL A 459 12.16 -16.71 0.82
N ASP A 460 11.75 -17.38 1.88
CA ASP A 460 12.29 -18.69 2.25
C ASP A 460 12.05 -19.77 1.16
N GLU A 461 10.95 -19.66 0.41
CA GLU A 461 10.61 -20.55 -0.70
C GLU A 461 11.23 -20.12 -2.05
N MET A 462 11.94 -18.99 -2.09
CA MET A 462 12.62 -18.57 -3.32
C MET A 462 13.87 -19.39 -3.58
N PRO A 463 14.15 -19.77 -4.84
CA PRO A 463 15.43 -20.37 -5.19
C PRO A 463 16.60 -19.45 -4.84
N VAL A 464 17.66 -19.99 -4.31
CA VAL A 464 18.91 -19.24 -4.11
C VAL A 464 19.52 -18.91 -5.47
N MET A 465 19.60 -17.63 -5.80
CA MET A 465 20.11 -17.12 -7.08
C MET A 465 21.37 -16.28 -6.85
N GLY A 466 22.46 -16.94 -6.54
CA GLY A 466 23.75 -16.31 -6.19
C GLY A 466 23.84 -15.92 -4.71
N ASP A 467 24.15 -14.66 -4.41
CA ASP A 467 24.22 -14.15 -3.03
C ASP A 467 22.82 -14.15 -2.38
N PRO A 468 22.58 -14.97 -1.33
CA PRO A 468 21.28 -15.07 -0.68
C PRO A 468 20.84 -13.76 0.01
N THR A 469 21.77 -12.84 0.28
CA THR A 469 21.46 -11.54 0.92
C THR A 469 20.90 -10.52 -0.05
N ARG A 470 20.76 -10.87 -1.33
CA ARG A 470 20.20 -9.95 -2.33
C ARG A 470 18.70 -9.73 -2.18
N VAL A 471 17.99 -10.68 -1.61
CA VAL A 471 16.56 -10.54 -1.26
C VAL A 471 16.46 -10.73 0.25
N ALA A 472 16.15 -9.68 0.97
CA ALA A 472 16.10 -9.70 2.43
C ALA A 472 14.75 -9.14 2.94
N VAL A 473 14.30 -9.67 4.08
CA VAL A 473 13.12 -9.16 4.81
C VAL A 473 13.61 -8.60 6.14
N HIS A 474 13.20 -7.37 6.45
CA HIS A 474 13.49 -6.73 7.74
C HIS A 474 12.18 -6.23 8.34
N GLU A 475 12.06 -6.32 9.65
CA GLU A 475 10.85 -5.97 10.39
C GLU A 475 11.16 -4.90 11.44
N PHE A 476 10.18 -4.00 11.66
CA PHE A 476 10.28 -2.83 12.52
C PHE A 476 9.11 -2.76 13.51
N PRO A 477 9.26 -2.09 14.65
CA PRO A 477 8.13 -1.73 15.48
C PRO A 477 7.10 -0.88 14.70
N GLY A 478 5.83 -1.24 14.79
CA GLY A 478 4.73 -0.57 14.10
C GLY A 478 3.94 -1.49 13.20
N GLY A 479 2.96 -0.92 12.50
CA GLY A 479 2.08 -1.64 11.58
C GLY A 479 2.45 -1.42 10.12
N HIS A 480 1.46 -1.37 9.24
CA HIS A 480 1.61 -1.24 7.79
C HIS A 480 2.43 0.00 7.39
N MET A 481 2.15 1.12 8.04
CA MET A 481 2.88 2.38 7.91
C MET A 481 3.86 2.55 9.08
N PHE A 482 4.71 1.55 9.37
CA PHE A 482 5.65 1.57 10.49
C PHE A 482 6.57 2.78 10.50
N TYR A 483 6.80 3.39 9.35
CA TYR A 483 7.58 4.61 9.18
C TYR A 483 6.94 5.87 9.79
N THR A 484 5.68 5.82 10.22
CA THR A 484 5.06 6.91 11.01
C THR A 484 5.75 7.06 12.37
N ARG A 485 6.40 5.99 12.84
CA ARG A 485 7.22 6.01 14.05
C ARG A 485 8.63 6.50 13.72
N ASP A 486 9.10 7.53 14.42
CA ASP A 486 10.40 8.17 14.17
C ASP A 486 11.57 7.18 14.20
N SER A 487 11.62 6.29 15.21
CA SER A 487 12.67 5.28 15.32
C SER A 487 12.69 4.35 14.12
N SER A 488 11.53 3.79 13.74
CA SER A 488 11.41 2.86 12.62
C SER A 488 11.74 3.54 11.29
N ARG A 489 11.38 4.82 11.11
CA ARG A 489 11.71 5.60 9.92
C ARG A 489 13.22 5.84 9.77
N VAL A 490 13.91 6.11 10.87
CA VAL A 490 15.37 6.29 10.86
C VAL A 490 16.09 4.97 10.58
N GLU A 491 15.65 3.87 11.17
CA GLU A 491 16.21 2.54 10.89
C GLU A 491 15.95 2.09 9.46
N LEU A 492 14.72 2.27 8.95
CA LEU A 492 14.36 2.06 7.55
C LEU A 492 15.36 2.74 6.61
N ARG A 493 15.63 4.05 6.85
CA ARG A 493 16.58 4.81 6.05
C ARG A 493 17.98 4.21 6.09
N LYS A 494 18.44 3.76 7.26
CA LYS A 494 19.75 3.14 7.42
C LYS A 494 19.88 1.87 6.58
N ASP A 495 18.92 0.97 6.65
CA ASP A 495 18.93 -0.30 5.92
C ASP A 495 18.93 -0.07 4.40
N VAL A 496 18.14 0.90 3.93
CA VAL A 496 18.12 1.26 2.51
C VAL A 496 19.43 1.91 2.07
N MET A 497 20.00 2.79 2.88
CA MET A 497 21.30 3.40 2.58
C MET A 497 22.41 2.35 2.46
N GLU A 498 22.41 1.30 3.31
CA GLU A 498 23.33 0.17 3.19
C GLU A 498 23.15 -0.58 1.86
N MET A 499 21.90 -0.78 1.40
CA MET A 499 21.62 -1.35 0.09
C MET A 499 22.23 -0.52 -1.04
N PHE A 500 22.12 0.81 -0.97
CA PHE A 500 22.71 1.73 -1.98
C PHE A 500 24.25 1.68 -2.01
N GLN A 501 24.91 1.43 -0.87
CA GLN A 501 26.37 1.34 -0.77
C GLN A 501 26.95 0.04 -1.32
N LYS A 502 26.15 -1.02 -1.41
CA LYS A 502 26.58 -2.33 -1.93
C LYS A 502 26.57 -2.43 -3.46
N HIS A 503 26.33 -1.31 -4.17
CA HIS A 503 26.30 -1.19 -5.65
C HIS A 503 27.52 -0.48 -6.24
#